data_d427e2f8e43bb2db54b96deb6becd784
#
_entry.id   d427e2f8e43bb2db54b96deb6becd784
#
_cell.length_a   1.000
_cell.length_b   1.000
_cell.length_c   1.000
_cell.angle_alpha   90.00
_cell.angle_beta   90.00
_cell.angle_gamma   90.00
#
_symmetry.space_group_name_H-M   'P 1'
#
loop_
_entity.id
_entity.type
_entity.pdbx_description
1 polymer ?
#
loop_
_entity_poly.entity_id
_entity_poly.type
_entity_poly.pdbx_seq_one_letter_code
_entity_poly.pdbx_strand_id
1 'polypeptide(L)'
;MANPAIVNAQSLDLQKGLQITLLHKGNSFWHRSNQLGVYDKGEYLSFSSHGNYNNLFDYGLSVIGNSNNFDRPVMPIGFMSKSIKWYNFKIGRWEKGITAESDLSTGSLIRSNNAIPNPQISLSVPNYNKVTIFNQEFWVKGGFSHGWFSKGEYVQAPLLHEKYLYIKKNFGNHSSFAVGLVHEVMWGGKTQEHGSQPQSFSDYLRIVFAQSASSTGYIGEQVNVLGNHLGIWDLAYIKKGKTNDLKLYFQHPFEDKSGAYQYFFDELKARKIPVKSFDGLFGIELTSNNSGIVRKFLYEYINTMEQSGSQPPSDSTYGWDGYYNHYIYYSGWTNLGRGIANPLFTVGKIIKYGDNVINNRIKAHHLGLQLKFSNHFSNKLLFTYSKNYGTYWDALVFKSEDLPYKFSGGIDQFSALIQFDLLDIWGNMNIRISYAIDRGDLLMNSESLLFSISYNFSNLSPSQ
;
A
#
# COMPACT_ATOMS: atom_id res chain seq x y z
N MET A 1 25.90 -15.95 -6.27
CA MET A 1 25.38 -15.73 -4.91
C MET A 1 23.98 -15.15 -5.07
N ALA A 2 22.97 -15.94 -4.79
CA ALA A 2 21.57 -15.55 -4.94
C ALA A 2 21.24 -14.49 -3.88
N ASN A 3 20.74 -13.32 -4.31
CA ASN A 3 20.18 -12.31 -3.42
C ASN A 3 18.91 -12.88 -2.79
N PRO A 4 18.74 -12.85 -1.48
CA PRO A 4 17.45 -13.17 -0.89
C PRO A 4 16.44 -12.10 -1.32
N ALA A 5 15.38 -12.54 -1.99
CA ALA A 5 14.22 -11.72 -2.24
C ALA A 5 13.75 -11.13 -0.90
N ILE A 6 13.51 -9.83 -0.86
CA ILE A 6 12.85 -9.18 0.27
C ILE A 6 11.41 -9.69 0.26
N VAL A 7 11.17 -10.71 1.04
CA VAL A 7 9.83 -11.25 1.28
C VAL A 7 9.19 -10.39 2.35
N ASN A 8 8.10 -9.76 2.01
CA ASN A 8 7.24 -9.08 2.99
C ASN A 8 6.70 -10.13 3.96
N ALA A 9 7.16 -10.09 5.20
CA ALA A 9 7.01 -11.14 6.19
C ALA A 9 5.65 -11.13 6.89
N GLN A 10 4.57 -10.88 6.17
CA GLN A 10 3.22 -11.11 6.74
C GLN A 10 2.58 -12.41 6.26
N SER A 11 2.94 -12.93 5.10
CA SER A 11 2.67 -14.31 4.74
C SER A 11 3.82 -15.19 5.24
N LEU A 12 3.52 -16.27 5.94
CA LEU A 12 4.47 -17.35 6.11
C LEU A 12 4.96 -17.75 4.72
N ASP A 13 6.26 -17.60 4.47
CA ASP A 13 6.86 -17.81 3.14
C ASP A 13 6.81 -19.29 2.77
N LEU A 14 5.67 -19.70 2.21
CA LEU A 14 5.42 -21.07 1.81
C LEU A 14 5.76 -21.20 0.33
N GLN A 15 6.88 -21.82 0.01
CA GLN A 15 7.20 -22.16 -1.39
C GLN A 15 6.15 -23.09 -2.01
N LYS A 16 5.64 -24.04 -1.25
CA LYS A 16 4.38 -24.78 -1.49
C LYS A 16 3.82 -25.12 -0.13
N GLY A 17 2.62 -24.69 0.17
CA GLY A 17 2.11 -24.89 1.51
C GLY A 17 0.60 -24.86 1.61
N LEU A 18 0.13 -25.47 2.68
CA LEU A 18 -1.24 -25.43 3.12
C LEU A 18 -1.30 -24.68 4.46
N GLN A 19 -2.27 -23.80 4.61
CA GLN A 19 -2.48 -23.09 5.86
C GLN A 19 -3.95 -23.13 6.25
N ILE A 20 -4.21 -23.42 7.51
CA ILE A 20 -5.52 -23.29 8.15
C ILE A 20 -5.42 -22.11 9.13
N THR A 21 -6.34 -21.17 9.03
CA THR A 21 -6.42 -20.02 9.92
C THR A 21 -7.81 -19.90 10.51
N LEU A 22 -7.88 -19.77 11.82
CA LEU A 22 -9.10 -19.53 12.60
C LEU A 22 -9.03 -18.09 13.12
N LEU A 23 -10.01 -17.27 12.78
CA LEU A 23 -10.13 -15.90 13.29
C LEU A 23 -11.39 -15.79 14.15
N HIS A 24 -11.20 -15.77 15.46
CA HIS A 24 -12.27 -15.73 16.45
C HIS A 24 -12.55 -14.29 16.89
N LYS A 25 -13.84 -13.94 17.01
CA LYS A 25 -14.36 -12.59 17.35
C LYS A 25 -13.89 -11.47 16.42
N GLY A 26 -13.31 -11.84 15.29
CA GLY A 26 -12.47 -10.99 14.46
C GLY A 26 -13.16 -9.86 13.74
N ASN A 27 -12.57 -8.69 13.87
CA ASN A 27 -12.57 -7.58 12.92
C ASN A 27 -11.56 -6.50 13.37
N SER A 28 -10.64 -6.87 14.27
CA SER A 28 -9.64 -5.93 14.74
C SER A 28 -8.72 -5.48 13.60
N PHE A 29 -8.35 -4.19 13.64
CA PHE A 29 -7.61 -3.48 12.62
C PHE A 29 -6.39 -4.30 12.11
N TRP A 30 -5.52 -4.76 13.00
CA TRP A 30 -4.28 -5.43 12.61
C TRP A 30 -4.46 -6.86 12.10
N HIS A 31 -5.57 -7.54 12.37
CA HIS A 31 -5.89 -8.82 11.73
C HIS A 31 -6.46 -8.68 10.31
N ARG A 32 -6.90 -7.48 9.94
CA ARG A 32 -7.47 -7.16 8.62
C ARG A 32 -6.51 -6.36 7.73
N SER A 33 -5.68 -5.52 8.34
CA SER A 33 -4.80 -4.60 7.62
C SER A 33 -3.61 -5.32 7.02
N ASN A 34 -3.26 -4.96 5.78
CA ASN A 34 -2.14 -5.53 5.03
C ASN A 34 -2.18 -7.07 4.89
N GLN A 35 -3.39 -7.63 4.82
CA GLN A 35 -3.68 -9.06 4.65
C GLN A 35 -4.32 -9.35 3.29
N LEU A 36 -3.96 -8.62 2.24
CA LEU A 36 -4.48 -8.74 0.88
C LEU A 36 -6.02 -8.62 0.80
N GLY A 37 -6.64 -7.96 1.77
CA GLY A 37 -8.09 -7.79 1.82
C GLY A 37 -8.91 -9.08 2.02
N VAL A 38 -8.28 -10.17 2.45
CA VAL A 38 -8.89 -11.49 2.48
C VAL A 38 -9.55 -11.81 3.80
N TYR A 39 -8.90 -11.44 4.92
CA TYR A 39 -9.41 -11.79 6.25
C TYR A 39 -10.48 -10.82 6.69
N ASP A 40 -11.60 -11.39 7.15
CA ASP A 40 -12.68 -10.68 7.81
C ASP A 40 -13.04 -11.43 9.09
N LYS A 41 -14.01 -12.35 9.06
CA LYS A 41 -14.46 -13.15 10.18
C LYS A 41 -14.65 -14.59 9.73
N GLY A 42 -14.22 -15.56 10.55
CA GLY A 42 -14.44 -16.99 10.29
C GLY A 42 -13.17 -17.82 10.20
N GLU A 43 -13.30 -18.97 9.60
CA GLU A 43 -12.21 -19.92 9.37
C GLU A 43 -11.76 -19.85 7.91
N TYR A 44 -10.46 -19.98 7.70
CA TYR A 44 -9.86 -19.88 6.39
C TYR A 44 -8.99 -21.10 6.11
N LEU A 45 -9.15 -21.63 4.91
CA LEU A 45 -8.24 -22.62 4.35
C LEU A 45 -7.53 -21.96 3.17
N SER A 46 -6.21 -21.91 3.22
CA SER A 46 -5.40 -21.36 2.13
C SER A 46 -4.41 -22.38 1.60
N PHE A 47 -4.25 -22.36 0.29
CA PHE A 47 -3.20 -23.06 -0.42
C PHE A 47 -2.33 -22.04 -1.15
N SER A 48 -1.02 -22.19 -1.04
CA SER A 48 -0.07 -21.36 -1.79
C SER A 48 0.98 -22.23 -2.47
N SER A 49 1.41 -21.79 -3.64
CA SER A 49 2.52 -22.37 -4.38
C SER A 49 3.21 -21.29 -5.15
N HIS A 50 4.54 -21.25 -5.08
CA HIS A 50 5.37 -20.42 -5.95
C HIS A 50 6.65 -21.17 -6.33
N GLY A 51 7.24 -20.79 -7.41
CA GLY A 51 8.45 -21.42 -7.87
C GLY A 51 8.81 -21.07 -9.31
N ASN A 52 9.78 -21.78 -9.83
CA ASN A 52 10.23 -21.68 -11.22
C ASN A 52 9.86 -22.98 -11.97
N TYR A 53 9.22 -22.82 -13.12
CA TYR A 53 8.88 -23.96 -13.98
C TYR A 53 9.96 -24.17 -15.05
N ASN A 54 10.81 -25.16 -14.86
CA ASN A 54 11.85 -25.60 -15.82
C ASN A 54 12.70 -24.44 -16.40
N ASN A 55 13.01 -23.42 -15.62
CA ASN A 55 13.68 -22.20 -16.06
C ASN A 55 12.95 -21.43 -17.19
N LEU A 56 11.70 -21.79 -17.50
CA LEU A 56 10.88 -21.11 -18.49
C LEU A 56 10.26 -19.83 -17.92
N PHE A 57 9.60 -19.95 -16.77
CA PHE A 57 8.96 -18.82 -16.07
C PHE A 57 8.87 -19.07 -14.56
N ASP A 58 8.78 -17.98 -13.80
CA ASP A 58 8.42 -18.02 -12.40
C ASP A 58 6.89 -17.89 -12.26
N TYR A 59 6.34 -18.51 -11.24
CA TYR A 59 4.91 -18.43 -10.95
C TYR A 59 4.64 -18.25 -9.46
N GLY A 60 3.48 -17.70 -9.13
CA GLY A 60 2.93 -17.68 -7.78
C GLY A 60 1.43 -17.85 -7.83
N LEU A 61 0.90 -18.62 -6.90
CA LEU A 61 -0.52 -18.88 -6.73
C LEU A 61 -0.85 -18.88 -5.23
N SER A 62 -1.92 -18.18 -4.85
CA SER A 62 -2.54 -18.32 -3.53
C SER A 62 -4.04 -18.35 -3.69
N VAL A 63 -4.69 -19.36 -3.12
CA VAL A 63 -6.14 -19.53 -3.13
C VAL A 63 -6.61 -19.65 -1.70
N ILE A 64 -7.61 -18.90 -1.32
CA ILE A 64 -8.12 -18.81 0.05
C ILE A 64 -9.63 -19.01 0.03
N GLY A 65 -10.11 -20.04 0.74
CA GLY A 65 -11.52 -20.27 1.02
C GLY A 65 -11.89 -19.80 2.44
N ASN A 66 -13.08 -19.26 2.61
CA ASN A 66 -13.64 -18.85 3.90
C ASN A 66 -14.85 -19.74 4.23
N SER A 67 -15.01 -20.15 5.48
CA SER A 67 -16.13 -21.01 5.92
C SER A 67 -17.51 -20.43 5.62
N ASN A 68 -17.62 -19.10 5.58
CA ASN A 68 -18.88 -18.42 5.27
C ASN A 68 -19.20 -18.35 3.76
N ASN A 69 -18.20 -18.61 2.88
CA ASN A 69 -18.27 -18.47 1.42
C ASN A 69 -17.33 -19.44 0.72
N PHE A 70 -17.30 -20.70 1.15
CA PHE A 70 -16.34 -21.68 0.66
C PHE A 70 -16.56 -22.05 -0.82
N ASP A 71 -17.75 -21.84 -1.34
CA ASP A 71 -18.10 -21.98 -2.77
C ASP A 71 -17.51 -20.88 -3.67
N ARG A 72 -16.98 -19.81 -3.08
CA ARG A 72 -16.37 -18.67 -3.78
C ARG A 72 -14.98 -18.34 -3.24
N PRO A 73 -13.99 -19.23 -3.47
CA PRO A 73 -12.64 -18.98 -3.00
C PRO A 73 -12.06 -17.73 -3.70
N VAL A 74 -11.22 -17.02 -2.96
CA VAL A 74 -10.54 -15.82 -3.45
C VAL A 74 -9.12 -16.19 -3.87
N MET A 75 -8.67 -15.67 -5.01
CA MET A 75 -7.29 -15.79 -5.50
C MET A 75 -6.60 -14.42 -5.41
N PRO A 76 -6.02 -14.04 -4.26
CA PRO A 76 -5.35 -12.76 -4.10
C PRO A 76 -4.04 -12.70 -4.88
N ILE A 77 -3.36 -13.83 -5.04
CA ILE A 77 -2.12 -13.96 -5.81
C ILE A 77 -2.32 -14.99 -6.92
N GLY A 78 -1.94 -14.63 -8.12
CA GLY A 78 -1.95 -15.52 -9.28
C GLY A 78 -1.17 -14.86 -10.40
N PHE A 79 0.10 -15.23 -10.62
CA PHE A 79 0.94 -14.60 -11.62
C PHE A 79 1.88 -15.59 -12.32
N MET A 80 2.31 -15.17 -13.49
CA MET A 80 3.47 -15.71 -14.20
C MET A 80 4.44 -14.58 -14.53
N SER A 81 5.75 -14.87 -14.46
CA SER A 81 6.79 -13.89 -14.83
C SER A 81 8.00 -14.52 -15.47
N LYS A 82 8.67 -13.73 -16.31
CA LYS A 82 9.93 -14.11 -16.95
C LYS A 82 10.92 -12.97 -16.83
N SER A 83 12.08 -13.28 -16.28
CA SER A 83 13.21 -12.36 -16.25
C SER A 83 14.16 -12.61 -17.41
N ILE A 84 14.56 -11.53 -18.10
CA ILE A 84 15.57 -11.53 -19.17
C ILE A 84 16.56 -10.43 -18.85
N LYS A 85 17.77 -10.77 -18.45
CA LYS A 85 18.77 -9.80 -17.96
C LYS A 85 18.22 -8.95 -16.82
N TRP A 86 18.06 -7.64 -17.04
CA TRP A 86 17.53 -6.69 -16.06
C TRP A 86 16.01 -6.59 -16.08
N TYR A 87 15.39 -7.02 -17.17
CA TYR A 87 13.94 -6.86 -17.39
C TYR A 87 13.16 -8.03 -16.84
N ASN A 88 12.02 -7.75 -16.25
CA ASN A 88 11.02 -8.72 -15.83
C ASN A 88 9.69 -8.39 -16.50
N PHE A 89 9.17 -9.32 -17.25
CA PHE A 89 7.78 -9.29 -17.72
C PHE A 89 6.93 -10.13 -16.76
N LYS A 90 5.81 -9.55 -16.29
CA LYS A 90 4.93 -10.20 -15.32
C LYS A 90 3.47 -9.96 -15.66
N ILE A 91 2.63 -10.99 -15.56
CA ILE A 91 1.19 -10.94 -15.79
C ILE A 91 0.46 -11.61 -14.64
N GLY A 92 -0.64 -11.02 -14.20
CA GLY A 92 -1.46 -11.56 -13.13
C GLY A 92 -1.66 -10.62 -11.95
N ARG A 93 -1.79 -11.19 -10.75
CA ARG A 93 -1.93 -10.50 -9.46
C ARG A 93 -0.77 -10.87 -8.54
N TRP A 94 -0.14 -9.90 -7.92
CA TRP A 94 0.96 -10.14 -6.97
C TRP A 94 1.06 -9.01 -5.96
N GLU A 95 1.67 -9.31 -4.81
CA GLU A 95 2.08 -8.29 -3.84
C GLU A 95 3.11 -7.36 -4.45
N LYS A 96 2.97 -6.07 -4.19
CA LYS A 96 3.90 -5.07 -4.73
C LYS A 96 4.72 -4.44 -3.62
N GLY A 97 6.00 -4.77 -3.60
CA GLY A 97 7.01 -4.08 -2.81
C GLY A 97 7.74 -3.03 -3.65
N ILE A 98 7.04 -1.98 -4.10
CA ILE A 98 7.65 -0.91 -4.90
C ILE A 98 8.45 0.02 -3.98
N THR A 99 7.90 0.34 -2.84
CA THR A 99 8.39 1.31 -1.88
C THR A 99 9.32 0.70 -0.84
N ALA A 100 9.95 1.52 -0.01
CA ALA A 100 10.87 1.07 1.04
C ALA A 100 10.10 0.60 2.30
N GLU A 101 9.20 -0.36 2.16
CA GLU A 101 8.38 -0.88 3.26
C GLU A 101 9.13 -1.83 4.20
N SER A 102 8.61 -1.97 5.40
CA SER A 102 9.01 -2.91 6.42
C SER A 102 7.85 -3.86 6.74
N ASP A 103 8.14 -5.07 7.20
CA ASP A 103 7.16 -6.03 7.72
C ASP A 103 6.48 -5.59 9.03
N LEU A 104 7.02 -4.54 9.66
CA LEU A 104 6.44 -3.88 10.82
C LEU A 104 5.67 -2.60 10.45
N SER A 105 5.72 -2.14 9.19
CA SER A 105 5.14 -0.88 8.72
C SER A 105 3.61 -0.90 8.69
N THR A 106 3.01 0.27 8.83
CA THR A 106 1.59 0.49 8.52
C THR A 106 1.27 0.29 7.04
N GLY A 107 2.26 0.40 6.15
CA GLY A 107 2.13 0.32 4.70
C GLY A 107 2.30 1.67 4.01
N SER A 108 2.56 1.62 2.71
CA SER A 108 2.80 2.81 1.88
C SER A 108 1.57 3.69 1.70
N LEU A 109 1.79 4.98 1.50
CA LEU A 109 0.73 5.95 1.22
C LEU A 109 0.09 5.80 -0.15
N ILE A 110 0.70 5.07 -1.09
CA ILE A 110 0.12 4.88 -2.43
C ILE A 110 -0.49 3.49 -2.60
N ARG A 111 0.23 2.45 -2.15
CA ARG A 111 -0.20 1.06 -2.27
C ARG A 111 0.39 0.22 -1.14
N SER A 112 -0.49 -0.45 -0.43
CA SER A 112 -0.16 -1.43 0.59
C SER A 112 -0.75 -2.80 0.25
N ASN A 113 -0.57 -3.80 1.11
CA ASN A 113 -1.22 -5.10 0.98
C ASN A 113 -2.63 -5.12 1.64
N ASN A 114 -3.29 -3.96 1.77
CA ASN A 114 -4.59 -3.85 2.43
C ASN A 114 -5.78 -4.30 1.56
N ALA A 115 -5.66 -4.21 0.23
CA ALA A 115 -6.65 -4.68 -0.73
C ALA A 115 -6.11 -5.85 -1.55
N ILE A 116 -7.01 -6.63 -2.16
CA ILE A 116 -6.62 -7.62 -3.17
C ILE A 116 -5.93 -6.91 -4.33
N PRO A 117 -4.74 -7.34 -4.76
CA PRO A 117 -4.03 -6.72 -5.86
C PRO A 117 -4.83 -6.73 -7.16
N ASN A 118 -4.72 -5.68 -7.93
CA ASN A 118 -5.31 -5.58 -9.26
C ASN A 118 -4.61 -6.53 -10.25
N PRO A 119 -5.33 -7.23 -11.13
CA PRO A 119 -4.68 -7.93 -12.24
C PRO A 119 -3.98 -6.94 -13.16
N GLN A 120 -2.77 -7.27 -13.60
CA GLN A 120 -1.92 -6.35 -14.36
C GLN A 120 -1.01 -7.10 -15.33
N ILE A 121 -0.55 -6.35 -16.34
CA ILE A 121 0.60 -6.68 -17.19
C ILE A 121 1.69 -5.65 -16.86
N SER A 122 2.89 -6.11 -16.57
CA SER A 122 4.01 -5.27 -16.14
C SER A 122 5.28 -5.58 -16.91
N LEU A 123 5.99 -4.54 -17.30
CA LEU A 123 7.38 -4.58 -17.72
C LEU A 123 8.21 -3.76 -16.73
N SER A 124 9.20 -4.37 -16.10
CA SER A 124 9.96 -3.70 -15.04
C SER A 124 11.43 -4.08 -15.04
N VAL A 125 12.22 -3.25 -14.39
CA VAL A 125 13.58 -3.52 -13.90
C VAL A 125 13.44 -3.56 -12.36
N PRO A 126 13.07 -4.72 -11.76
CA PRO A 126 12.65 -4.78 -10.37
C PRO A 126 13.77 -4.58 -9.36
N ASN A 127 14.99 -4.90 -9.76
CA ASN A 127 16.18 -4.76 -8.93
C ASN A 127 17.00 -3.53 -9.33
N TYR A 128 17.72 -2.97 -8.38
CA TYR A 128 18.65 -1.89 -8.66
C TYR A 128 19.82 -2.38 -9.53
N ASN A 129 19.93 -1.84 -10.74
CA ASN A 129 21.02 -2.10 -11.67
C ASN A 129 21.92 -0.88 -11.77
N LYS A 130 23.23 -1.13 -11.80
CA LYS A 130 24.24 -0.09 -11.88
C LYS A 130 24.25 0.56 -13.26
N VAL A 131 24.20 1.89 -13.29
CA VAL A 131 24.40 2.72 -14.47
C VAL A 131 25.45 3.79 -14.19
N THR A 132 26.23 4.17 -15.19
CA THR A 132 27.23 5.24 -15.08
C THR A 132 26.79 6.44 -15.89
N ILE A 133 26.61 7.58 -15.23
CA ILE A 133 26.21 8.85 -15.85
C ILE A 133 27.22 9.90 -15.39
N PHE A 134 27.85 10.63 -16.33
CA PHE A 134 28.88 11.64 -16.05
C PHE A 134 30.01 11.14 -15.11
N ASN A 135 30.51 9.92 -15.36
CA ASN A 135 31.52 9.25 -14.54
C ASN A 135 31.12 9.03 -13.07
N GLN A 136 29.82 9.11 -12.77
CA GLN A 136 29.25 8.79 -11.46
C GLN A 136 28.40 7.55 -11.53
N GLU A 137 28.51 6.71 -10.51
CA GLU A 137 27.75 5.47 -10.41
C GLU A 137 26.42 5.70 -9.70
N PHE A 138 25.34 5.26 -10.33
CA PHE A 138 23.99 5.21 -9.79
C PHE A 138 23.42 3.82 -9.94
N TRP A 139 22.42 3.51 -9.15
CA TRP A 139 21.64 2.28 -9.26
C TRP A 139 20.20 2.66 -9.55
N VAL A 140 19.63 2.05 -10.59
CA VAL A 140 18.30 2.40 -11.10
C VAL A 140 17.42 1.17 -11.10
N LYS A 141 16.18 1.32 -10.63
CA LYS A 141 15.07 0.39 -10.83
C LYS A 141 13.85 1.16 -11.30
N GLY A 142 12.96 0.49 -12.07
CA GLY A 142 11.78 1.14 -12.59
C GLY A 142 10.80 0.14 -13.18
N GLY A 143 9.58 0.60 -13.46
CA GLY A 143 8.57 -0.25 -14.04
C GLY A 143 7.41 0.52 -14.61
N PHE A 144 6.67 -0.19 -15.45
CA PHE A 144 5.51 0.30 -16.15
C PHE A 144 4.47 -0.82 -16.21
N SER A 145 3.25 -0.54 -15.78
CA SER A 145 2.20 -1.53 -15.73
C SER A 145 0.89 -0.95 -16.25
N HIS A 146 0.09 -1.84 -16.83
CA HIS A 146 -1.31 -1.60 -17.13
C HIS A 146 -2.15 -2.69 -16.45
N GLY A 147 -3.26 -2.30 -15.84
CA GLY A 147 -4.09 -3.22 -15.07
C GLY A 147 -5.56 -2.86 -15.11
N TRP A 148 -6.33 -3.60 -14.33
CA TRP A 148 -7.78 -3.49 -14.27
C TRP A 148 -8.25 -3.49 -12.83
N PHE A 149 -9.14 -2.58 -12.49
CA PHE A 149 -9.86 -2.68 -11.23
C PHE A 149 -10.99 -3.70 -11.34
N SER A 150 -11.40 -4.23 -10.21
CA SER A 150 -12.59 -5.04 -10.13
C SER A 150 -13.83 -4.19 -10.37
N LYS A 151 -14.93 -4.82 -10.81
CA LYS A 151 -16.22 -4.14 -10.98
C LYS A 151 -16.67 -3.59 -9.62
N GLY A 152 -16.79 -2.28 -9.52
CA GLY A 152 -17.32 -1.58 -8.35
C GLY A 152 -18.80 -1.23 -8.51
N GLU A 153 -19.42 -0.75 -7.44
CA GLU A 153 -20.81 -0.27 -7.43
C GLU A 153 -20.96 1.01 -8.27
N TYR A 154 -20.02 1.95 -8.15
CA TYR A 154 -20.08 3.28 -8.77
C TYR A 154 -19.32 3.39 -10.08
N VAL A 155 -18.26 2.62 -10.22
CA VAL A 155 -17.42 2.61 -11.43
C VAL A 155 -17.29 1.19 -11.95
N GLN A 156 -17.67 1.00 -13.21
CA GLN A 156 -17.59 -0.29 -13.89
C GLN A 156 -16.34 -0.37 -14.74
N ALA A 157 -15.54 -1.41 -14.51
CA ALA A 157 -14.34 -1.75 -15.27
C ALA A 157 -13.34 -0.58 -15.47
N PRO A 158 -12.99 0.20 -14.44
CA PRO A 158 -11.94 1.19 -14.60
C PRO A 158 -10.60 0.53 -14.82
N LEU A 159 -9.72 1.24 -15.52
CA LEU A 159 -8.38 0.81 -15.87
C LEU A 159 -7.36 1.37 -14.87
N LEU A 160 -6.25 0.66 -14.69
CA LEU A 160 -5.11 1.07 -13.88
C LEU A 160 -3.90 1.32 -14.79
N HIS A 161 -3.26 2.46 -14.62
CA HIS A 161 -1.90 2.70 -15.11
C HIS A 161 -0.98 2.91 -13.91
N GLU A 162 0.22 2.35 -13.99
CA GLU A 162 1.25 2.53 -12.97
C GLU A 162 2.62 2.66 -13.61
N LYS A 163 3.41 3.58 -13.11
CA LYS A 163 4.83 3.72 -13.44
C LYS A 163 5.62 4.13 -12.21
N TYR A 164 6.87 3.69 -12.13
CA TYR A 164 7.78 4.11 -11.08
C TYR A 164 9.21 4.16 -11.57
N LEU A 165 9.99 5.02 -10.96
CA LEU A 165 11.43 5.15 -11.17
C LEU A 165 12.11 5.44 -9.85
N TYR A 166 13.15 4.68 -9.52
CA TYR A 166 14.02 4.91 -8.37
C TYR A 166 15.45 5.06 -8.82
N ILE A 167 16.12 6.06 -8.29
CA ILE A 167 17.56 6.30 -8.45
C ILE A 167 18.20 6.21 -7.07
N LYS A 168 19.22 5.39 -6.93
CA LYS A 168 19.98 5.22 -5.70
C LYS A 168 21.45 5.58 -5.91
N LYS A 169 22.03 6.33 -4.97
CA LYS A 169 23.46 6.63 -4.87
C LYS A 169 24.02 5.95 -3.63
N ASN A 170 25.13 5.23 -3.80
CA ASN A 170 25.90 4.71 -2.68
C ASN A 170 27.01 5.69 -2.29
N PHE A 171 27.21 5.87 -0.99
CA PHE A 171 28.28 6.67 -0.40
C PHE A 171 29.22 5.73 0.36
N GLY A 172 30.30 5.34 -0.31
CA GLY A 172 31.13 4.25 0.17
C GLY A 172 30.39 2.92 0.28
N ASN A 173 30.84 2.06 1.20
CA ASN A 173 30.29 0.70 1.34
C ASN A 173 29.12 0.59 2.34
N HIS A 174 28.85 1.65 3.08
CA HIS A 174 27.97 1.55 4.24
C HIS A 174 26.72 2.43 4.17
N SER A 175 26.67 3.39 3.26
CA SER A 175 25.53 4.31 3.19
C SER A 175 24.98 4.39 1.77
N SER A 176 23.67 4.53 1.65
CA SER A 176 23.01 4.80 0.38
C SER A 176 21.81 5.72 0.57
N PHE A 177 21.52 6.50 -0.45
CA PHE A 177 20.33 7.32 -0.54
C PHE A 177 19.58 7.00 -1.83
N ALA A 178 18.28 6.79 -1.74
CA ALA A 178 17.40 6.52 -2.86
C ALA A 178 16.31 7.56 -2.93
N VAL A 179 16.01 8.00 -4.15
CA VAL A 179 14.85 8.84 -4.49
C VAL A 179 13.99 8.06 -5.46
N GLY A 180 12.72 7.95 -5.16
CA GLY A 180 11.72 7.30 -5.98
C GLY A 180 10.58 8.25 -6.32
N LEU A 181 10.02 8.08 -7.50
CA LEU A 181 8.75 8.63 -7.92
C LEU A 181 7.87 7.47 -8.36
N VAL A 182 6.72 7.33 -7.71
CA VAL A 182 5.68 6.37 -8.07
C VAL A 182 4.45 7.16 -8.49
N HIS A 183 3.80 6.74 -9.57
CA HIS A 183 2.61 7.38 -10.08
C HIS A 183 1.63 6.32 -10.57
N GLU A 184 0.42 6.36 -10.04
CA GLU A 184 -0.67 5.44 -10.37
C GLU A 184 -1.90 6.25 -10.79
N VAL A 185 -2.70 5.70 -11.72
CA VAL A 185 -3.90 6.37 -12.25
C VAL A 185 -5.04 5.39 -12.41
N MET A 186 -6.20 5.71 -11.84
CA MET A 186 -7.48 5.09 -12.20
C MET A 186 -8.11 5.90 -13.33
N TRP A 187 -8.49 5.24 -14.44
CA TRP A 187 -8.98 5.92 -15.62
C TRP A 187 -9.95 5.06 -16.45
N GLY A 188 -10.62 5.65 -17.42
CA GLY A 188 -11.55 4.92 -18.28
C GLY A 188 -12.73 4.31 -17.53
N GLY A 189 -13.31 3.26 -18.07
CA GLY A 189 -14.48 2.61 -17.49
C GLY A 189 -15.78 3.39 -17.70
N LYS A 190 -16.80 3.06 -16.89
CA LYS A 190 -18.11 3.71 -16.92
C LYS A 190 -18.56 4.06 -15.50
N THR A 191 -18.88 5.31 -15.27
CA THR A 191 -19.46 5.78 -14.01
C THR A 191 -20.98 5.91 -14.12
N GLN A 192 -21.69 5.90 -13.00
CA GLN A 192 -23.16 6.04 -13.01
C GLN A 192 -23.59 7.44 -13.44
N GLU A 193 -22.91 8.49 -12.95
CA GLU A 193 -23.30 9.87 -13.20
C GLU A 193 -22.76 10.46 -14.50
N HIS A 194 -21.52 10.08 -14.87
CA HIS A 194 -20.82 10.69 -16.01
C HIS A 194 -20.73 9.75 -17.24
N GLY A 195 -21.32 8.54 -17.17
CA GLY A 195 -21.30 7.59 -18.28
C GLY A 195 -19.92 7.03 -18.59
N SER A 196 -19.67 6.71 -19.86
CA SER A 196 -18.39 6.14 -20.33
C SER A 196 -17.30 7.21 -20.30
N GLN A 197 -16.17 6.88 -19.67
CA GLN A 197 -15.00 7.76 -19.59
C GLN A 197 -14.07 7.54 -20.79
N PRO A 198 -13.25 8.55 -21.17
CA PRO A 198 -12.26 8.44 -22.24
C PRO A 198 -11.34 7.24 -22.03
N GLN A 199 -11.19 6.36 -23.04
CA GLN A 199 -10.37 5.15 -22.95
C GLN A 199 -9.77 4.72 -24.29
N SER A 200 -9.60 5.65 -25.22
CA SER A 200 -8.87 5.41 -26.46
C SER A 200 -7.38 5.29 -26.22
N PHE A 201 -6.62 4.82 -27.21
CA PHE A 201 -5.15 4.80 -27.12
C PHE A 201 -4.57 6.22 -26.96
N SER A 202 -5.18 7.23 -27.58
CA SER A 202 -4.80 8.65 -27.39
C SER A 202 -5.01 9.08 -25.93
N ASP A 203 -6.11 8.67 -25.31
CA ASP A 203 -6.37 8.96 -23.90
C ASP A 203 -5.37 8.24 -22.99
N TYR A 204 -4.99 7.00 -23.32
CA TYR A 204 -3.95 6.30 -22.60
C TYR A 204 -2.61 7.05 -22.61
N LEU A 205 -2.21 7.62 -23.74
CA LEU A 205 -1.00 8.46 -23.79
C LEU A 205 -1.15 9.70 -22.91
N ARG A 206 -2.35 10.30 -22.84
CA ARG A 206 -2.61 11.43 -21.92
C ARG A 206 -2.45 11.03 -20.46
N ILE A 207 -2.97 9.85 -20.09
CA ILE A 207 -2.78 9.25 -18.76
C ILE A 207 -1.29 9.07 -18.43
N VAL A 208 -0.53 8.46 -19.35
CA VAL A 208 0.91 8.22 -19.18
C VAL A 208 1.67 9.52 -18.92
N PHE A 209 1.33 10.61 -19.61
CA PHE A 209 2.01 11.89 -19.50
C PHE A 209 1.32 12.91 -18.59
N ALA A 210 0.30 12.48 -17.83
CA ALA A 210 -0.50 13.33 -16.95
C ALA A 210 -0.99 14.61 -17.65
N GLN A 211 -1.66 14.42 -18.80
CA GLN A 211 -2.22 15.50 -19.62
C GLN A 211 -3.74 15.60 -19.42
N SER A 212 -4.28 16.78 -19.71
CA SER A 212 -5.72 17.03 -19.69
C SER A 212 -6.49 16.19 -20.73
N ALA A 213 -7.76 15.97 -20.46
CA ALA A 213 -8.65 15.30 -21.41
C ALA A 213 -8.80 16.10 -22.73
N SER A 214 -9.18 15.39 -23.80
CA SER A 214 -9.66 16.02 -25.03
C SER A 214 -11.04 16.65 -24.82
N SER A 215 -11.58 17.31 -25.84
CA SER A 215 -12.92 17.91 -25.84
C SER A 215 -14.05 16.88 -25.61
N THR A 216 -13.77 15.58 -25.69
CA THR A 216 -14.74 14.50 -25.41
C THR A 216 -14.77 14.11 -23.93
N GLY A 217 -13.82 14.55 -23.11
CA GLY A 217 -13.80 14.28 -21.69
C GLY A 217 -14.72 15.21 -20.89
N TYR A 218 -14.92 14.88 -19.62
CA TYR A 218 -15.63 15.75 -18.69
C TYR A 218 -14.93 17.10 -18.54
N ILE A 219 -15.69 18.19 -18.40
CA ILE A 219 -15.14 19.56 -18.46
C ILE A 219 -14.07 19.80 -17.38
N GLY A 220 -14.22 19.21 -16.19
CA GLY A 220 -13.21 19.28 -15.13
C GLY A 220 -11.90 18.62 -15.52
N GLU A 221 -11.93 17.51 -16.26
CA GLU A 221 -10.72 16.82 -16.74
C GLU A 221 -10.10 17.49 -17.97
N GLN A 222 -10.85 18.34 -18.69
CA GLN A 222 -10.29 19.16 -19.78
C GLN A 222 -9.44 20.32 -19.22
N VAL A 223 -9.77 20.79 -18.02
CA VAL A 223 -9.06 21.87 -17.33
C VAL A 223 -7.92 21.32 -16.46
N ASN A 224 -8.14 20.14 -15.88
CA ASN A 224 -7.17 19.43 -15.03
C ASN A 224 -6.53 18.24 -15.80
N VAL A 225 -6.12 17.19 -15.12
CA VAL A 225 -5.61 15.94 -15.70
C VAL A 225 -6.73 14.94 -15.94
N LEU A 226 -6.62 14.10 -16.98
CA LEU A 226 -7.56 13.03 -17.29
C LEU A 226 -7.38 11.87 -16.31
N GLY A 227 -8.44 11.49 -15.58
CA GLY A 227 -8.43 10.36 -14.64
C GLY A 227 -8.03 10.75 -13.22
N ASN A 228 -8.17 9.80 -12.30
CA ASN A 228 -7.79 9.95 -10.89
C ASN A 228 -6.31 9.60 -10.70
N HIS A 229 -5.47 10.61 -10.59
CA HIS A 229 -4.03 10.49 -10.42
C HIS A 229 -3.65 10.46 -8.93
N LEU A 230 -2.71 9.60 -8.60
CA LEU A 230 -2.10 9.52 -7.29
C LEU A 230 -0.59 9.25 -7.45
N GLY A 231 0.23 9.97 -6.73
CA GLY A 231 1.67 9.77 -6.74
C GLY A 231 2.29 9.88 -5.36
N ILE A 232 3.52 9.40 -5.24
CA ILE A 232 4.38 9.67 -4.09
C ILE A 232 5.80 9.97 -4.52
N TRP A 233 6.42 10.93 -3.84
CA TRP A 233 7.87 10.97 -3.68
C TRP A 233 8.25 10.01 -2.57
N ASP A 234 9.19 9.11 -2.82
CA ASP A 234 9.64 8.08 -1.87
C ASP A 234 11.14 8.17 -1.69
N LEU A 235 11.55 8.62 -0.51
CA LEU A 235 12.95 8.85 -0.16
C LEU A 235 13.39 7.81 0.86
N ALA A 236 14.60 7.26 0.70
CA ALA A 236 15.16 6.35 1.68
C ALA A 236 16.67 6.56 1.87
N TYR A 237 17.10 6.69 3.10
CA TYR A 237 18.50 6.63 3.50
C TYR A 237 18.76 5.37 4.29
N ILE A 238 19.76 4.60 3.89
CA ILE A 238 20.14 3.37 4.56
C ILE A 238 21.61 3.50 4.98
N LYS A 239 21.88 3.25 6.26
CA LYS A 239 23.23 3.15 6.82
C LYS A 239 23.42 1.78 7.44
N LYS A 240 24.34 1.02 6.87
CA LYS A 240 24.76 -0.28 7.40
C LYS A 240 25.79 -0.10 8.49
N GLY A 241 25.51 -0.61 9.68
CA GLY A 241 26.39 -0.58 10.83
C GLY A 241 26.98 -1.96 11.17
N LYS A 242 27.93 -1.98 12.08
CA LYS A 242 28.49 -3.25 12.58
C LYS A 242 27.46 -4.03 13.43
N THR A 243 26.75 -3.33 14.26
CA THR A 243 25.77 -3.89 15.22
C THR A 243 24.33 -3.73 14.75
N ASN A 244 23.99 -2.60 14.12
CA ASN A 244 22.65 -2.29 13.67
C ASN A 244 22.69 -1.57 12.32
N ASP A 245 21.75 -1.89 11.46
CA ASP A 245 21.44 -1.13 10.26
C ASP A 245 20.35 -0.10 10.59
N LEU A 246 20.51 1.12 10.09
CA LEU A 246 19.54 2.20 10.19
C LEU A 246 18.92 2.44 8.80
N LYS A 247 17.60 2.51 8.74
CA LYS A 247 16.84 2.97 7.57
C LYS A 247 15.96 4.14 7.98
N LEU A 248 16.12 5.26 7.32
CA LEU A 248 15.24 6.42 7.39
C LEU A 248 14.47 6.50 6.06
N TYR A 249 13.18 6.75 6.10
CA TYR A 249 12.40 6.92 4.87
C TYR A 249 11.30 7.96 5.03
N PHE A 250 10.91 8.52 3.90
CA PHE A 250 9.87 9.52 3.80
C PHE A 250 9.08 9.34 2.52
N GLN A 251 7.76 9.28 2.62
CA GLN A 251 6.83 9.26 1.50
C GLN A 251 5.98 10.53 1.53
N HIS A 252 5.97 11.30 0.44
CA HIS A 252 5.12 12.47 0.27
C HIS A 252 4.07 12.20 -0.81
N PRO A 253 2.77 12.17 -0.48
CA PRO A 253 1.70 11.94 -1.44
C PRO A 253 1.35 13.21 -2.21
N PHE A 254 0.91 13.05 -3.45
CA PHE A 254 0.37 14.12 -4.28
C PHE A 254 -0.65 13.54 -5.28
N GLU A 255 -1.60 14.33 -5.73
CA GLU A 255 -2.60 13.95 -6.74
C GLU A 255 -2.44 14.72 -8.04
N ASP A 256 -1.90 15.93 -7.98
CA ASP A 256 -1.65 16.77 -9.14
C ASP A 256 -0.29 17.48 -9.10
N LYS A 257 -0.07 18.40 -10.05
CA LYS A 257 1.17 19.20 -10.13
C LYS A 257 1.35 20.10 -8.92
N SER A 258 0.28 20.60 -8.32
CA SER A 258 0.35 21.50 -7.17
C SER A 258 0.95 20.77 -5.97
N GLY A 259 0.51 19.56 -5.67
CA GLY A 259 1.05 18.71 -4.63
C GLY A 259 2.45 18.18 -4.95
N ALA A 260 2.68 17.76 -6.23
CA ALA A 260 3.94 17.17 -6.64
C ALA A 260 5.15 18.11 -6.51
N TYR A 261 4.94 19.42 -6.72
CA TYR A 261 6.02 20.39 -6.84
C TYR A 261 5.97 21.54 -5.83
N GLN A 262 4.99 21.57 -4.93
CA GLN A 262 4.77 22.69 -4.01
C GLN A 262 6.00 23.11 -3.17
N TYR A 263 6.95 22.21 -2.99
CA TYR A 263 8.18 22.48 -2.22
C TYR A 263 9.39 22.81 -3.09
N PHE A 264 9.31 22.59 -4.40
CA PHE A 264 10.47 22.66 -5.29
C PHE A 264 10.49 23.89 -6.20
N PHE A 265 9.34 24.51 -6.48
CA PHE A 265 9.26 25.60 -7.46
C PHE A 265 8.85 26.92 -6.84
N ASP A 266 9.61 27.99 -7.18
CA ASP A 266 9.41 29.35 -6.66
C ASP A 266 8.07 29.97 -7.08
N GLU A 267 7.48 29.56 -8.19
CA GLU A 267 6.14 30.02 -8.62
C GLU A 267 5.05 29.67 -7.60
N LEU A 268 5.17 28.51 -6.95
CA LEU A 268 4.25 28.10 -5.87
C LEU A 268 4.54 28.87 -4.57
N LYS A 269 5.80 29.21 -4.32
CA LYS A 269 6.18 30.10 -3.19
C LYS A 269 5.67 31.53 -3.40
N ALA A 270 5.71 32.04 -4.65
CA ALA A 270 5.23 33.36 -5.00
C ALA A 270 3.72 33.54 -4.76
N ARG A 271 2.94 32.46 -4.79
CA ARG A 271 1.50 32.48 -4.52
C ARG A 271 1.14 32.52 -3.02
N LYS A 272 2.15 32.58 -2.13
CA LYS A 272 1.99 32.70 -0.67
C LYS A 272 1.04 31.65 -0.06
N ILE A 273 1.01 30.45 -0.61
CA ILE A 273 0.28 29.33 -0.01
C ILE A 273 1.06 28.94 1.24
N PRO A 274 0.50 29.17 2.45
CA PRO A 274 1.21 28.83 3.68
C PRO A 274 1.21 27.31 3.83
N VAL A 275 2.26 26.64 3.43
CA VAL A 275 2.48 25.24 3.79
C VAL A 275 2.77 25.18 5.29
N LYS A 276 1.77 24.74 6.06
CA LYS A 276 1.88 24.69 7.53
C LYS A 276 2.62 23.44 8.01
N SER A 277 2.57 22.37 7.25
CA SER A 277 3.24 21.12 7.59
C SER A 277 3.50 20.29 6.34
N PHE A 278 4.47 19.37 6.43
CA PHE A 278 4.69 18.39 5.36
C PHE A 278 3.75 17.20 5.56
N ASP A 279 2.90 16.96 4.57
CA ASP A 279 2.16 15.71 4.50
C ASP A 279 3.11 14.58 4.13
N GLY A 280 2.95 13.44 4.79
CA GLY A 280 3.76 12.28 4.48
C GLY A 280 3.77 11.23 5.58
N LEU A 281 4.48 10.16 5.25
CA LEU A 281 4.85 9.08 6.16
C LEU A 281 6.35 9.17 6.39
N PHE A 282 6.75 9.33 7.64
CA PHE A 282 8.13 9.35 8.11
C PHE A 282 8.43 8.07 8.87
N GLY A 283 9.47 7.36 8.51
CA GLY A 283 9.83 6.10 9.16
C GLY A 283 11.30 6.04 9.59
N ILE A 284 11.51 5.43 10.75
CA ILE A 284 12.82 5.07 11.28
C ILE A 284 12.80 3.59 11.62
N GLU A 285 13.67 2.81 10.96
CA GLU A 285 13.84 1.39 11.24
C GLU A 285 15.26 1.09 11.67
N LEU A 286 15.39 0.35 12.75
CA LEU A 286 16.65 -0.22 13.24
C LEU A 286 16.57 -1.74 13.13
N THR A 287 17.50 -2.35 12.39
CA THR A 287 17.62 -3.80 12.25
C THR A 287 18.92 -4.27 12.90
N SER A 288 18.82 -5.18 13.87
CA SER A 288 19.99 -5.72 14.56
C SER A 288 20.72 -6.77 13.70
N ASN A 289 22.03 -6.60 13.56
CA ASN A 289 22.93 -7.57 12.94
C ASN A 289 23.46 -8.61 13.93
N ASN A 290 23.19 -8.42 15.22
CA ASN A 290 23.65 -9.30 16.29
C ASN A 290 22.61 -10.39 16.63
N SER A 291 23.01 -11.39 17.41
CA SER A 291 22.17 -12.46 17.92
C SER A 291 21.26 -12.06 19.11
N GLY A 292 21.14 -10.77 19.41
CA GLY A 292 20.28 -10.25 20.48
C GLY A 292 18.78 -10.55 20.24
N ILE A 293 17.98 -10.45 21.30
CA ILE A 293 16.53 -10.72 21.25
C ILE A 293 15.82 -9.73 20.34
N VAL A 294 16.11 -8.42 20.41
CA VAL A 294 15.52 -7.39 19.56
C VAL A 294 16.13 -7.50 18.16
N ARG A 295 15.33 -7.85 17.17
CA ARG A 295 15.75 -7.99 15.78
C ARG A 295 15.46 -6.75 14.96
N LYS A 296 14.29 -6.17 15.17
CA LYS A 296 13.87 -5.00 14.41
C LYS A 296 13.01 -4.10 15.28
N PHE A 297 13.23 -2.82 15.17
CA PHE A 297 12.43 -1.75 15.76
C PHE A 297 12.03 -0.79 14.65
N LEU A 298 10.78 -0.39 14.63
CA LEU A 298 10.22 0.57 13.70
C LEU A 298 9.44 1.64 14.46
N TYR A 299 9.60 2.89 14.05
CA TYR A 299 8.69 3.98 14.37
C TYR A 299 8.26 4.68 13.08
N GLU A 300 6.95 4.91 12.93
CA GLU A 300 6.38 5.71 11.86
C GLU A 300 5.53 6.85 12.41
N TYR A 301 5.60 7.99 11.73
CA TYR A 301 4.71 9.12 11.91
C TYR A 301 4.04 9.43 10.57
N ILE A 302 2.70 9.51 10.57
CA ILE A 302 1.91 9.88 9.39
C ILE A 302 1.20 11.20 9.68
N ASN A 303 1.28 12.12 8.73
CA ASN A 303 0.52 13.36 8.73
C ASN A 303 -0.01 13.62 7.32
N THR A 304 -1.33 13.80 7.17
CA THR A 304 -2.00 14.10 5.89
C THR A 304 -3.01 15.24 6.05
N MET A 305 -2.65 16.23 6.83
CA MET A 305 -3.56 17.33 7.20
C MET A 305 -3.62 18.48 6.21
N GLU A 306 -2.58 18.68 5.39
CA GLU A 306 -2.47 19.86 4.52
C GLU A 306 -3.11 19.67 3.15
N GLN A 307 -2.94 18.50 2.50
CA GLN A 307 -3.53 18.15 1.21
C GLN A 307 -3.41 19.27 0.17
N SER A 308 -2.18 19.68 -0.14
CA SER A 308 -1.81 20.78 -1.03
C SER A 308 -2.28 22.17 -0.58
N GLY A 309 -2.70 22.32 0.67
CA GLY A 309 -3.08 23.56 1.32
C GLY A 309 -4.36 23.46 2.12
N SER A 310 -4.39 24.17 3.26
CA SER A 310 -5.51 24.17 4.22
C SER A 310 -6.62 25.18 3.87
N GLN A 311 -6.50 25.91 2.78
CA GLN A 311 -7.50 26.87 2.31
C GLN A 311 -8.49 26.20 1.35
N PRO A 312 -9.79 26.49 1.47
CA PRO A 312 -10.73 26.04 0.45
C PRO A 312 -10.35 26.65 -0.91
N PRO A 313 -10.55 25.92 -2.01
CA PRO A 313 -10.37 26.49 -3.33
C PRO A 313 -11.44 27.56 -3.58
N SER A 314 -11.18 28.83 -3.19
CA SER A 314 -12.05 29.94 -3.51
C SER A 314 -11.66 30.52 -4.79
N ASP A 315 -10.79 31.13 -5.24
CA ASP A 315 -10.45 31.62 -6.58
C ASP A 315 -9.14 31.04 -7.12
N SER A 316 -8.56 30.08 -6.42
CA SER A 316 -7.34 29.39 -6.80
C SER A 316 -7.58 27.88 -6.86
N THR A 317 -6.89 27.24 -7.76
CA THR A 317 -6.92 25.79 -8.00
C THR A 317 -6.14 24.98 -6.94
N TYR A 318 -5.79 25.56 -5.81
CA TYR A 318 -4.91 24.95 -4.81
C TYR A 318 -5.59 24.75 -3.46
N GLY A 319 -5.34 23.60 -2.85
CA GLY A 319 -5.79 23.23 -1.53
C GLY A 319 -6.96 22.23 -1.52
N TRP A 320 -7.01 21.43 -0.44
CA TRP A 320 -8.00 20.38 -0.23
C TRP A 320 -8.04 19.33 -1.34
N ASP A 321 -6.92 18.80 -1.78
CA ASP A 321 -6.86 17.79 -2.85
C ASP A 321 -7.74 16.57 -2.59
N GLY A 322 -8.06 16.29 -1.34
CA GLY A 322 -8.97 15.22 -1.01
C GLY A 322 -8.38 13.84 -1.28
N TYR A 323 -7.14 13.61 -0.87
CA TYR A 323 -6.36 12.39 -1.14
C TYR A 323 -7.21 11.14 -1.19
N TYR A 324 -7.00 10.35 -2.26
CA TYR A 324 -7.67 9.07 -2.55
C TYR A 324 -9.13 9.18 -3.00
N ASN A 325 -9.71 10.39 -3.11
CA ASN A 325 -11.06 10.64 -3.60
C ASN A 325 -11.03 11.36 -4.94
N HIS A 326 -12.07 11.20 -5.75
CA HIS A 326 -12.17 11.87 -7.04
C HIS A 326 -13.62 12.11 -7.43
N TYR A 327 -13.91 13.27 -8.01
CA TYR A 327 -15.28 13.73 -8.35
C TYR A 327 -15.94 12.95 -9.49
N ILE A 328 -15.21 12.12 -10.26
CA ILE A 328 -15.74 11.20 -11.26
C ILE A 328 -15.71 9.76 -10.73
N TYR A 329 -14.64 9.35 -10.08
CA TYR A 329 -14.41 7.98 -9.59
C TYR A 329 -14.80 7.89 -8.12
N TYR A 330 -16.12 7.94 -7.84
CA TYR A 330 -16.65 7.98 -6.45
C TYR A 330 -16.28 6.79 -5.56
N SER A 331 -15.84 5.68 -6.13
CA SER A 331 -15.25 4.59 -5.33
C SER A 331 -13.96 5.00 -4.59
N GLY A 332 -13.36 6.11 -4.99
CA GLY A 332 -12.05 6.51 -4.48
C GLY A 332 -10.95 5.48 -4.81
N TRP A 333 -9.82 5.57 -4.14
CA TRP A 333 -8.67 4.66 -4.34
C TRP A 333 -8.89 3.33 -3.64
N THR A 334 -9.84 2.53 -4.14
CA THR A 334 -10.28 1.27 -3.55
C THR A 334 -10.33 0.13 -4.57
N ASN A 335 -10.22 -1.10 -4.09
CA ASN A 335 -10.51 -2.31 -4.87
C ASN A 335 -11.30 -3.28 -4.01
N LEU A 336 -12.44 -3.76 -4.52
CA LEU A 336 -13.36 -4.66 -3.81
C LEU A 336 -13.75 -4.18 -2.40
N GLY A 337 -14.02 -2.86 -2.26
CA GLY A 337 -14.44 -2.24 -0.99
C GLY A 337 -13.32 -2.06 0.05
N ARG A 338 -12.06 -2.27 -0.34
CA ARG A 338 -10.88 -2.06 0.51
C ARG A 338 -10.01 -0.95 -0.06
N GLY A 339 -9.50 -0.07 0.81
CA GLY A 339 -8.51 0.93 0.43
C GLY A 339 -7.21 0.28 -0.06
N ILE A 340 -6.68 0.76 -1.18
CA ILE A 340 -5.45 0.25 -1.77
C ILE A 340 -4.22 0.84 -1.06
N ALA A 341 -4.32 2.09 -0.62
CA ALA A 341 -3.30 2.81 0.12
C ALA A 341 -3.15 2.30 1.57
N ASN A 342 -2.50 3.07 2.41
CA ASN A 342 -2.29 2.76 3.82
C ASN A 342 -3.63 2.46 4.53
N PRO A 343 -3.74 1.38 5.32
CA PRO A 343 -4.99 0.95 5.96
C PRO A 343 -5.54 1.95 7.00
N LEU A 344 -4.77 2.92 7.44
CA LEU A 344 -5.24 3.98 8.33
C LEU A 344 -6.22 4.95 7.65
N PHE A 345 -6.26 4.98 6.31
CA PHE A 345 -7.28 5.70 5.56
C PHE A 345 -8.55 4.86 5.49
N THR A 346 -9.61 5.37 6.12
CA THR A 346 -10.84 4.61 6.31
C THR A 346 -11.75 4.72 5.09
N VAL A 347 -12.16 3.58 4.54
CA VAL A 347 -13.20 3.48 3.52
C VAL A 347 -14.55 3.35 4.20
N GLY A 348 -15.55 4.03 3.68
CA GLY A 348 -16.92 3.99 4.18
C GLY A 348 -17.93 4.61 3.23
N LYS A 349 -19.21 4.62 3.63
CA LYS A 349 -20.28 5.26 2.86
C LYS A 349 -20.45 6.72 3.27
N ILE A 350 -20.39 7.61 2.30
CA ILE A 350 -20.87 8.97 2.47
C ILE A 350 -22.34 9.09 2.10
N ILE A 351 -23.03 10.04 2.77
CA ILE A 351 -24.48 10.25 2.66
C ILE A 351 -24.93 10.44 1.20
N LYS A 352 -24.07 10.97 0.33
CA LYS A 352 -24.47 11.43 -1.00
C LYS A 352 -23.81 10.68 -2.17
N TYR A 353 -22.65 10.03 -1.98
CA TYR A 353 -21.78 9.62 -3.10
C TYR A 353 -21.20 8.19 -3.02
N GLY A 354 -21.64 7.36 -2.09
CA GLY A 354 -21.26 5.95 -2.03
C GLY A 354 -20.01 5.63 -1.21
N ASP A 355 -19.42 4.47 -1.46
CA ASP A 355 -18.21 4.04 -0.75
C ASP A 355 -17.00 4.79 -1.29
N ASN A 356 -16.31 5.53 -0.44
CA ASN A 356 -15.05 6.21 -0.75
C ASN A 356 -14.18 6.32 0.49
N VAL A 357 -13.06 7.04 0.40
CA VAL A 357 -12.19 7.28 1.56
C VAL A 357 -12.77 8.43 2.38
N ILE A 358 -13.49 8.09 3.45
CA ILE A 358 -14.17 9.04 4.36
C ILE A 358 -13.25 9.64 5.42
N ASN A 359 -12.02 9.15 5.56
CA ASN A 359 -11.03 9.64 6.52
C ASN A 359 -9.65 9.57 5.88
N ASN A 360 -9.21 10.67 5.30
CA ASN A 360 -7.92 10.86 4.66
C ASN A 360 -7.04 11.94 5.31
N ARG A 361 -7.58 12.65 6.32
CA ARG A 361 -6.86 13.64 7.13
C ARG A 361 -6.56 13.04 8.49
N ILE A 362 -5.33 12.60 8.68
CA ILE A 362 -4.91 11.91 9.90
C ILE A 362 -3.57 12.42 10.43
N LYS A 363 -3.39 12.25 11.74
CA LYS A 363 -2.07 12.25 12.40
C LYS A 363 -1.96 10.93 13.13
N ALA A 364 -0.91 10.14 12.82
CA ALA A 364 -0.77 8.82 13.42
C ALA A 364 0.67 8.55 13.85
N HIS A 365 0.81 7.81 14.94
CA HIS A 365 2.07 7.29 15.44
C HIS A 365 1.98 5.76 15.47
N HIS A 366 3.00 5.11 14.97
CA HIS A 366 3.08 3.67 14.93
C HIS A 366 4.43 3.17 15.43
N LEU A 367 4.39 2.14 16.26
CA LEU A 367 5.54 1.42 16.77
C LEU A 367 5.43 -0.05 16.37
N GLY A 368 6.50 -0.59 15.78
CA GLY A 368 6.66 -1.99 15.46
C GLY A 368 7.91 -2.56 16.13
N LEU A 369 7.79 -3.75 16.70
CA LEU A 369 8.90 -4.45 17.34
C LEU A 369 8.88 -5.92 16.94
N GLN A 370 10.05 -6.43 16.51
CA GLN A 370 10.27 -7.85 16.26
C GLN A 370 11.29 -8.40 17.24
N LEU A 371 10.88 -9.41 18.00
CA LEU A 371 11.73 -10.14 18.95
C LEU A 371 11.96 -11.56 18.42
N LYS A 372 13.19 -12.06 18.56
CA LYS A 372 13.55 -13.43 18.24
C LYS A 372 14.25 -14.06 19.43
N PHE A 373 13.59 -14.98 20.10
CA PHE A 373 14.09 -15.66 21.29
C PHE A 373 14.92 -16.89 20.93
N SER A 374 14.56 -17.55 19.82
CA SER A 374 15.29 -18.67 19.24
C SER A 374 15.11 -18.75 17.74
N ASN A 375 15.67 -19.74 17.06
CA ASN A 375 15.40 -19.98 15.65
C ASN A 375 13.97 -20.43 15.38
N HIS A 376 13.29 -20.99 16.40
CA HIS A 376 11.95 -21.53 16.31
C HIS A 376 10.89 -20.65 17.00
N PHE A 377 11.28 -19.56 17.68
CA PHE A 377 10.33 -18.73 18.41
C PHE A 377 10.61 -17.25 18.23
N SER A 378 9.64 -16.55 17.71
CA SER A 378 9.66 -15.11 17.51
C SER A 378 8.33 -14.46 17.93
N ASN A 379 8.40 -13.14 18.16
CA ASN A 379 7.25 -12.32 18.55
C ASN A 379 7.24 -11.04 17.72
N LYS A 380 6.05 -10.58 17.34
CA LYS A 380 5.83 -9.28 16.71
C LYS A 380 4.82 -8.48 17.52
N LEU A 381 5.15 -7.23 17.79
CA LEU A 381 4.31 -6.27 18.48
C LEU A 381 4.07 -5.06 17.58
N LEU A 382 2.83 -4.63 17.45
CA LEU A 382 2.44 -3.43 16.72
C LEU A 382 1.53 -2.59 17.60
N PHE A 383 1.80 -1.26 17.66
CA PHE A 383 1.00 -0.30 18.40
C PHE A 383 0.77 0.92 17.53
N THR A 384 -0.46 1.29 17.32
CA THR A 384 -0.85 2.42 16.48
C THR A 384 -1.82 3.31 17.24
N TYR A 385 -1.51 4.59 17.31
CA TYR A 385 -2.43 5.63 17.75
C TYR A 385 -2.66 6.58 16.59
N SER A 386 -3.91 6.92 16.30
CA SER A 386 -4.25 7.90 15.28
C SER A 386 -5.31 8.87 15.77
N LYS A 387 -5.17 10.13 15.35
CA LYS A 387 -6.20 11.16 15.44
C LYS A 387 -6.73 11.44 14.05
N ASN A 388 -8.03 11.35 13.88
CA ASN A 388 -8.73 11.21 12.61
C ASN A 388 -9.68 12.39 12.43
N TYR A 389 -9.56 13.11 11.31
CA TYR A 389 -10.28 14.36 11.05
C TYR A 389 -11.22 14.28 9.84
N GLY A 390 -11.43 13.07 9.28
CA GLY A 390 -12.27 12.85 8.11
C GLY A 390 -11.70 13.47 6.84
N THR A 391 -12.54 14.09 6.03
CA THR A 391 -12.14 14.82 4.82
C THR A 391 -12.48 16.31 4.94
N TYR A 392 -11.90 17.15 4.09
CA TYR A 392 -12.29 18.55 4.01
C TYR A 392 -13.69 18.72 3.42
N TRP A 393 -14.00 17.95 2.38
CA TRP A 393 -15.26 18.08 1.64
C TRP A 393 -16.44 17.60 2.44
N ASP A 394 -16.34 16.47 3.14
CA ASP A 394 -17.43 16.00 4.01
C ASP A 394 -17.69 16.99 5.15
N ALA A 395 -16.62 17.51 5.78
CA ALA A 395 -16.77 18.51 6.84
C ALA A 395 -17.52 19.75 6.34
N LEU A 396 -17.30 20.18 5.09
CA LEU A 396 -18.00 21.30 4.48
C LEU A 396 -19.48 20.97 4.22
N VAL A 397 -19.78 19.79 3.66
CA VAL A 397 -21.15 19.33 3.38
C VAL A 397 -21.95 19.24 4.68
N PHE A 398 -21.43 18.56 5.70
CA PHE A 398 -22.10 18.43 6.99
C PHE A 398 -22.36 19.79 7.64
N LYS A 399 -21.43 20.73 7.54
CA LYS A 399 -21.61 22.10 8.03
C LYS A 399 -22.68 22.84 7.25
N SER A 400 -22.77 22.72 5.95
CA SER A 400 -23.76 23.39 5.10
C SER A 400 -25.18 22.86 5.31
N GLU A 401 -25.31 21.59 5.70
CA GLU A 401 -26.60 20.94 5.98
C GLU A 401 -26.97 20.94 7.48
N ASP A 402 -26.16 21.58 8.32
CA ASP A 402 -26.32 21.62 9.79
C ASP A 402 -26.43 20.23 10.44
N LEU A 403 -25.68 19.28 9.92
CA LEU A 403 -25.63 17.88 10.38
C LEU A 403 -24.45 17.65 11.33
N PRO A 404 -24.58 16.72 12.30
CA PRO A 404 -23.47 16.35 13.16
C PRO A 404 -22.38 15.63 12.37
N TYR A 405 -21.17 16.19 12.31
CA TYR A 405 -20.02 15.59 11.65
C TYR A 405 -19.21 14.73 12.61
N LYS A 406 -19.17 13.42 12.34
CA LYS A 406 -18.48 12.43 13.19
C LYS A 406 -17.04 12.81 13.56
N PHE A 407 -16.29 13.41 12.62
CA PHE A 407 -14.88 13.76 12.81
C PHE A 407 -14.64 15.18 13.34
N SER A 408 -15.68 15.87 13.81
CA SER A 408 -15.56 17.21 14.35
C SER A 408 -14.60 17.26 15.54
N GLY A 409 -13.57 18.12 15.47
CA GLY A 409 -12.52 18.21 16.50
C GLY A 409 -11.47 17.10 16.48
N GLY A 410 -11.65 16.10 15.61
CA GLY A 410 -10.81 14.91 15.50
C GLY A 410 -11.16 13.85 16.52
N ILE A 411 -11.20 12.60 16.09
CA ILE A 411 -11.50 11.42 16.91
C ILE A 411 -10.29 10.52 17.05
N ASP A 412 -10.14 9.93 18.22
CA ASP A 412 -8.98 9.13 18.58
C ASP A 412 -9.21 7.64 18.31
N GLN A 413 -8.15 6.94 17.91
CA GLN A 413 -8.17 5.50 17.72
C GLN A 413 -6.83 4.89 18.16
N PHE A 414 -6.91 3.84 18.94
CA PHE A 414 -5.78 2.98 19.29
C PHE A 414 -6.01 1.57 18.77
N SER A 415 -4.99 0.98 18.14
CA SER A 415 -5.00 -0.40 17.63
C SER A 415 -3.68 -1.08 17.95
N ALA A 416 -3.72 -2.29 18.51
CA ALA A 416 -2.53 -3.04 18.86
C ALA A 416 -2.61 -4.52 18.44
N LEU A 417 -1.44 -5.12 18.21
CA LEU A 417 -1.28 -6.54 17.91
C LEU A 417 -0.11 -7.10 18.74
N ILE A 418 -0.32 -8.27 19.31
CA ILE A 418 0.75 -9.16 19.77
C ILE A 418 0.65 -10.48 19.01
N GLN A 419 1.75 -10.93 18.43
CA GLN A 419 1.83 -12.15 17.62
C GLN A 419 3.01 -12.99 18.08
N PHE A 420 2.78 -14.30 18.17
CA PHE A 420 3.76 -15.32 18.48
C PHE A 420 3.84 -16.29 17.31
N ASP A 421 5.04 -16.51 16.79
CA ASP A 421 5.34 -17.47 15.74
C ASP A 421 6.25 -18.57 16.28
N LEU A 422 5.78 -19.80 16.18
CA LEU A 422 6.54 -21.02 16.37
C LEU A 422 6.85 -21.61 14.99
N LEU A 423 8.13 -21.71 14.64
CA LEU A 423 8.62 -22.06 13.31
C LEU A 423 9.30 -23.45 13.33
N ASP A 424 9.14 -24.19 12.23
CA ASP A 424 9.79 -25.50 12.00
C ASP A 424 9.54 -26.51 13.12
N ILE A 425 8.32 -26.53 13.67
CA ILE A 425 7.90 -27.54 14.64
C ILE A 425 7.64 -28.84 13.88
N TRP A 426 8.18 -29.96 14.34
CA TRP A 426 7.99 -31.29 13.75
C TRP A 426 8.28 -31.35 12.22
N GLY A 427 9.27 -30.56 11.77
CA GLY A 427 9.69 -30.52 10.37
C GLY A 427 8.65 -29.85 9.46
N ASN A 428 8.88 -28.60 9.11
CA ASN A 428 8.10 -27.81 8.16
C ASN A 428 6.70 -27.32 8.65
N MET A 429 6.33 -27.53 9.89
CA MET A 429 5.09 -26.98 10.44
C MET A 429 5.36 -25.69 11.18
N ASN A 430 4.55 -24.64 10.93
CA ASN A 430 4.59 -23.41 11.68
C ASN A 430 3.23 -23.17 12.35
N ILE A 431 3.26 -22.60 13.56
CA ILE A 431 2.09 -22.19 14.31
C ILE A 431 2.19 -20.70 14.58
N ARG A 432 1.11 -19.97 14.34
CA ARG A 432 0.95 -18.56 14.69
C ARG A 432 -0.23 -18.38 15.61
N ILE A 433 -0.02 -17.63 16.68
CA ILE A 433 -1.06 -17.18 17.58
C ILE A 433 -0.93 -15.66 17.66
N SER A 434 -2.01 -14.94 17.46
CA SER A 434 -2.01 -13.49 17.64
C SER A 434 -3.29 -12.95 18.23
N TYR A 435 -3.15 -11.92 19.05
CA TYR A 435 -4.23 -11.18 19.66
C TYR A 435 -4.17 -9.73 19.22
N ALA A 436 -5.30 -9.18 18.79
CA ALA A 436 -5.43 -7.80 18.38
C ALA A 436 -6.58 -7.11 19.11
N ILE A 437 -6.41 -5.82 19.35
CA ILE A 437 -7.36 -4.99 20.09
C ILE A 437 -7.50 -3.62 19.42
N ASP A 438 -8.74 -3.10 19.39
CA ASP A 438 -9.08 -1.75 18.99
C ASP A 438 -9.84 -1.03 20.11
N ARG A 439 -9.48 0.22 20.36
CA ARG A 439 -10.15 1.12 21.33
C ARG A 439 -10.19 2.52 20.75
N GLY A 440 -11.33 3.17 20.76
CA GLY A 440 -11.51 4.54 20.28
C GLY A 440 -12.84 4.76 19.58
N ASP A 441 -12.96 5.89 18.89
CA ASP A 441 -14.22 6.36 18.31
C ASP A 441 -14.30 6.18 16.78
N LEU A 442 -13.18 5.83 16.13
CA LEU A 442 -13.14 5.58 14.68
C LEU A 442 -13.72 4.22 14.32
N LEU A 443 -13.19 3.18 14.92
CA LEU A 443 -13.59 1.78 14.75
C LEU A 443 -14.40 1.34 15.98
N MET A 444 -15.27 0.35 15.78
CA MET A 444 -15.92 -0.30 16.93
C MET A 444 -14.85 -0.93 17.82
N ASN A 445 -14.98 -0.74 19.13
CA ASN A 445 -14.14 -1.42 20.10
C ASN A 445 -14.18 -2.92 19.86
N SER A 446 -13.05 -3.53 19.59
CA SER A 446 -12.97 -4.93 19.20
C SER A 446 -11.79 -5.64 19.84
N GLU A 447 -11.90 -6.94 19.94
CA GLU A 447 -10.84 -7.86 20.31
C GLU A 447 -10.94 -9.06 19.38
N SER A 448 -9.78 -9.56 18.92
CA SER A 448 -9.76 -10.74 18.07
C SER A 448 -8.55 -11.62 18.37
N LEU A 449 -8.75 -12.91 18.24
CA LEU A 449 -7.72 -13.93 18.38
C LEU A 449 -7.59 -14.67 17.06
N LEU A 450 -6.37 -14.74 16.53
CA LEU A 450 -6.05 -15.53 15.34
C LEU A 450 -5.15 -16.70 15.75
N PHE A 451 -5.53 -17.88 15.30
CA PHE A 451 -4.71 -19.09 15.37
C PHE A 451 -4.50 -19.61 13.95
N SER A 452 -3.27 -19.91 13.59
CA SER A 452 -2.95 -20.44 12.26
C SER A 452 -1.93 -21.56 12.36
N ILE A 453 -2.17 -22.62 11.61
CA ILE A 453 -1.20 -23.70 11.37
C ILE A 453 -0.90 -23.72 9.89
N SER A 454 0.37 -23.76 9.55
CA SER A 454 0.81 -23.92 8.17
C SER A 454 1.85 -25.03 8.05
N TYR A 455 1.80 -25.74 6.93
CA TYR A 455 2.73 -26.79 6.58
C TYR A 455 3.39 -26.48 5.24
N ASN A 456 4.73 -26.54 5.18
CA ASN A 456 5.51 -26.28 3.98
C ASN A 456 5.96 -27.59 3.35
N PHE A 457 5.58 -27.83 2.08
CA PHE A 457 5.92 -29.04 1.32
C PHE A 457 7.29 -28.98 0.64
N SER A 458 8.04 -27.90 0.75
CA SER A 458 9.28 -27.71 -0.03
C SER A 458 10.40 -28.72 0.27
N ASN A 459 10.31 -29.44 1.40
CA ASN A 459 11.29 -30.43 1.80
C ASN A 459 10.88 -31.89 1.49
N LEU A 460 9.73 -32.09 0.85
CA LEU A 460 9.41 -33.40 0.30
C LEU A 460 10.15 -33.53 -1.05
N SER A 461 11.44 -33.88 -1.02
CA SER A 461 12.11 -34.43 -2.21
C SER A 461 11.33 -35.69 -2.62
N PRO A 462 11.05 -35.92 -3.92
CA PRO A 462 10.55 -37.20 -4.34
C PRO A 462 11.62 -38.25 -3.93
N SER A 463 11.23 -39.15 -3.02
CA SER A 463 12.01 -40.37 -2.80
C SER A 463 12.18 -41.01 -4.14
N GLN A 464 13.45 -41.15 -4.55
CA GLN A 464 13.89 -41.86 -5.75
C GLN A 464 13.26 -43.24 -5.84
#